data_603568138ca9e679f20caee17f434645
#
_entry.id   603568138ca9e679f20caee17f434645
#
_cell.length_a   1.000
_cell.length_b   1.000
_cell.length_c   1.000
_cell.angle_alpha   90.00
_cell.angle_beta   90.00
_cell.angle_gamma   90.00
#
_symmetry.space_group_name_H-M   'P 1'
#
loop_
_entity.id
_entity.type
_entity.pdbx_description
1 polymer ?
#
loop_
_entity_poly.entity_id
_entity_poly.type
_entity_poly.pdbx_seq_one_letter_code
_entity_poly.pdbx_strand_id
1 'polypeptide(L)'
;MTFPVEKVRADFPILQREVNGLPLAYLDSAASAQKPNQVIDAESAFYRHGYAAVHRGIHTLSAQATESMENVRKQASRFINARSAEELVFVRGTTEGINLVANSWGTENIRAGDNIIISEMEHHANIVPWQMLCERKGAELRVIPLHPDGTLRLETLAALFDDRTRLLAITHVSNVLGTENPLPDMIALARQHGAKVLVDGAQAVMHHAVDVQALDCDFYVFSGHKLYGPTGIGILYVKEALLQEMPPWEGGGSMISTVSLTQGTTWAKAPWRFEAGTPNTGGIIGLGAAIDYVTSLGLDKIGDYEQMLMRYALEQLEQVPDITLYGPAQRLGVIAFNLGKHHAYDVGSFLDNYGIAVRTGHHCAMPLMAWYGVPAMCRASLAMYNTHEEVDRLVAGLTRIHRLLG
;
A
#
# COMPACT_ATOMS: atom_id res chain seq x y z
N MET A 1 0.94 10.02 -27.23
CA MET A 1 2.38 9.65 -27.20
C MET A 1 2.49 8.33 -26.47
N THR A 2 3.25 7.38 -27.00
CA THR A 2 3.49 6.09 -26.36
C THR A 2 4.30 6.28 -25.07
N PHE A 3 3.96 5.56 -24.00
CA PHE A 3 4.71 5.61 -22.73
C PHE A 3 6.18 5.20 -22.96
N PRO A 4 7.17 5.98 -22.48
CA PRO A 4 8.58 5.76 -22.82
C PRO A 4 9.23 4.72 -21.91
N VAL A 5 8.75 3.46 -21.94
CA VAL A 5 9.14 2.40 -20.99
C VAL A 5 10.64 2.16 -20.96
N GLU A 6 11.33 2.16 -22.07
CA GLU A 6 12.79 1.93 -22.11
C GLU A 6 13.58 3.04 -21.41
N LYS A 7 13.14 4.29 -21.57
CA LYS A 7 13.72 5.43 -20.85
C LYS A 7 13.47 5.32 -19.33
N VAL A 8 12.25 4.92 -18.95
CA VAL A 8 11.89 4.70 -17.54
C VAL A 8 12.73 3.56 -16.95
N ARG A 9 12.87 2.42 -17.64
CA ARG A 9 13.70 1.30 -17.20
C ARG A 9 15.16 1.69 -16.94
N ALA A 10 15.71 2.59 -17.76
CA ALA A 10 17.09 3.06 -17.62
C ALA A 10 17.33 3.84 -16.32
N ASP A 11 16.29 4.42 -15.72
CA ASP A 11 16.36 5.09 -14.42
C ASP A 11 16.48 4.10 -13.24
N PHE A 12 16.15 2.83 -13.43
CA PHE A 12 16.15 1.78 -12.39
C PHE A 12 17.38 0.89 -12.53
N PRO A 13 18.47 1.15 -11.80
CA PRO A 13 19.76 0.45 -12.00
C PRO A 13 19.67 -1.06 -11.75
N ILE A 14 18.82 -1.50 -10.83
CA ILE A 14 18.66 -2.93 -10.51
C ILE A 14 18.14 -3.75 -11.71
N LEU A 15 17.38 -3.14 -12.60
CA LEU A 15 16.80 -3.83 -13.77
C LEU A 15 17.84 -4.19 -14.83
N GLN A 16 19.06 -3.67 -14.73
CA GLN A 16 20.19 -4.04 -15.58
C GLN A 16 20.91 -5.30 -15.09
N ARG A 17 20.50 -5.83 -13.95
CA ARG A 17 21.14 -6.98 -13.33
C ARG A 17 20.73 -8.28 -14.04
N GLU A 18 21.66 -9.24 -14.06
CA GLU A 18 21.39 -10.63 -14.38
C GLU A 18 21.15 -11.44 -13.09
N VAL A 19 20.25 -12.43 -13.18
CA VAL A 19 19.99 -13.43 -12.16
C VAL A 19 20.10 -14.80 -12.81
N ASN A 20 20.92 -15.67 -12.24
CA ASN A 20 21.23 -16.99 -12.78
C ASN A 20 21.73 -16.96 -14.25
N GLY A 21 22.49 -15.90 -14.62
CA GLY A 21 23.03 -15.69 -15.96
C GLY A 21 22.00 -15.24 -17.01
N LEU A 22 20.82 -14.80 -16.59
CA LEU A 22 19.74 -14.32 -17.44
C LEU A 22 19.32 -12.89 -17.01
N PRO A 23 18.89 -12.01 -17.93
CA PRO A 23 18.37 -10.71 -17.60
C PRO A 23 17.24 -10.81 -16.58
N LEU A 24 17.25 -9.95 -15.56
CA LEU A 24 16.19 -9.92 -14.54
C LEU A 24 14.85 -9.50 -15.16
N ALA A 25 13.81 -10.31 -14.97
CA ALA A 25 12.41 -9.90 -15.09
C ALA A 25 11.81 -9.76 -13.69
N TYR A 26 11.73 -8.52 -13.19
CA TYR A 26 11.23 -8.23 -11.85
C TYR A 26 9.71 -8.06 -11.85
N LEU A 27 9.00 -9.12 -11.46
CA LEU A 27 7.54 -9.20 -11.43
C LEU A 27 7.02 -9.33 -9.98
N ASP A 28 7.64 -8.62 -9.03
CA ASP A 28 7.28 -8.64 -7.59
C ASP A 28 7.09 -7.24 -6.99
N SER A 29 6.69 -6.27 -7.81
CA SER A 29 6.52 -4.86 -7.38
C SER A 29 5.40 -4.66 -6.37
N ALA A 30 4.38 -5.52 -6.34
CA ALA A 30 3.33 -5.48 -5.33
C ALA A 30 3.83 -5.82 -3.92
N ALA A 31 4.95 -6.53 -3.80
CA ALA A 31 5.63 -6.72 -2.53
C ALA A 31 6.50 -5.51 -2.17
N SER A 32 7.33 -5.05 -3.10
CA SER A 32 8.12 -3.82 -2.99
C SER A 32 8.58 -3.40 -4.39
N ALA A 33 8.29 -2.18 -4.79
CA ALA A 33 8.74 -1.65 -6.07
C ALA A 33 10.23 -1.34 -6.06
N GLN A 34 10.89 -1.38 -7.21
CA GLN A 34 12.28 -0.96 -7.36
C GLN A 34 12.41 0.57 -7.26
N LYS A 35 13.63 1.06 -7.09
CA LYS A 35 13.92 2.48 -6.82
C LYS A 35 14.65 3.10 -8.02
N PRO A 36 14.17 4.24 -8.55
CA PRO A 36 14.89 4.95 -9.58
C PRO A 36 16.10 5.70 -9.02
N ASN A 37 17.07 6.02 -9.85
CA ASN A 37 18.26 6.79 -9.45
C ASN A 37 17.90 8.07 -8.71
N GLN A 38 16.85 8.76 -9.14
CA GLN A 38 16.39 10.02 -8.52
C GLN A 38 16.07 9.86 -7.04
N VAL A 39 15.50 8.72 -6.63
CA VAL A 39 15.20 8.41 -5.24
C VAL A 39 16.47 8.05 -4.47
N ILE A 40 17.31 7.19 -5.05
CA ILE A 40 18.58 6.74 -4.44
C ILE A 40 19.49 7.95 -4.20
N ASP A 41 19.62 8.80 -5.20
CA ASP A 41 20.50 9.98 -5.17
C ASP A 41 19.98 11.03 -4.19
N ALA A 42 18.67 11.27 -4.13
CA ALA A 42 18.07 12.22 -3.19
C ALA A 42 18.33 11.83 -1.73
N GLU A 43 18.10 10.57 -1.37
CA GLU A 43 18.37 10.06 -0.02
C GLU A 43 19.87 10.11 0.30
N SER A 44 20.72 9.67 -0.62
CA SER A 44 22.19 9.72 -0.45
C SER A 44 22.71 11.15 -0.33
N ALA A 45 22.22 12.07 -1.14
CA ALA A 45 22.61 13.48 -1.11
C ALA A 45 22.19 14.15 0.19
N PHE A 46 21.00 13.82 0.72
CA PHE A 46 20.55 14.32 2.00
C PHE A 46 21.54 13.94 3.13
N TYR A 47 21.92 12.67 3.23
CA TYR A 47 22.89 12.24 4.24
C TYR A 47 24.29 12.86 4.04
N ARG A 48 24.75 13.07 2.80
CA ARG A 48 26.06 13.63 2.53
C ARG A 48 26.15 15.14 2.77
N HIS A 49 25.06 15.88 2.53
CA HIS A 49 25.14 17.33 2.41
C HIS A 49 24.07 18.11 3.20
N GLY A 50 22.97 17.50 3.61
CA GLY A 50 21.83 18.20 4.22
C GLY A 50 21.37 17.65 5.57
N TYR A 51 22.01 16.60 6.07
CA TYR A 51 21.55 15.92 7.28
C TYR A 51 21.79 16.75 8.53
N ALA A 52 20.72 16.89 9.33
CA ALA A 52 20.74 17.38 10.69
C ALA A 52 19.49 16.90 11.44
N ALA A 53 19.50 16.99 12.76
CA ALA A 53 18.30 16.81 13.58
C ALA A 53 17.26 17.87 13.20
N VAL A 54 16.00 17.46 13.09
CA VAL A 54 14.89 18.32 12.70
C VAL A 54 14.19 18.96 13.92
N HIS A 55 13.35 19.97 13.67
CA HIS A 55 12.47 20.72 14.59
C HIS A 55 13.17 21.67 15.55
N ARG A 56 14.06 21.23 16.44
CA ARG A 56 14.53 22.02 17.59
C ARG A 56 15.92 22.63 17.43
N GLY A 57 16.62 22.33 16.36
CA GLY A 57 17.95 22.90 16.11
C GLY A 57 17.83 24.37 15.67
N ILE A 58 18.67 25.22 16.28
CA ILE A 58 18.73 26.67 15.95
C ILE A 58 19.73 26.98 14.84
N HIS A 59 20.53 25.98 14.41
CA HIS A 59 21.54 26.17 13.36
C HIS A 59 20.97 25.91 11.95
N THR A 60 21.63 26.48 10.96
CA THR A 60 21.18 26.48 9.57
C THR A 60 20.85 25.09 9.03
N LEU A 61 21.68 24.07 9.28
CA LEU A 61 21.44 22.72 8.79
C LEU A 61 20.15 22.13 9.35
N SER A 62 19.85 22.36 10.64
CA SER A 62 18.60 21.86 11.25
C SER A 62 17.38 22.56 10.68
N ALA A 63 17.45 23.87 10.44
CA ALA A 63 16.36 24.60 9.78
C ALA A 63 16.10 24.09 8.36
N GLN A 64 17.16 23.88 7.58
CA GLN A 64 17.06 23.34 6.22
C GLN A 64 16.51 21.91 6.18
N ALA A 65 16.97 21.03 7.07
CA ALA A 65 16.47 19.66 7.17
C ALA A 65 14.99 19.64 7.55
N THR A 66 14.56 20.48 8.49
CA THR A 66 13.15 20.63 8.89
C THR A 66 12.29 21.14 7.72
N GLU A 67 12.75 22.18 7.04
CA GLU A 67 12.05 22.71 5.86
C GLU A 67 11.90 21.67 4.77
N SER A 68 12.97 20.92 4.47
CA SER A 68 12.95 19.84 3.46
C SER A 68 11.92 18.78 3.83
N MET A 69 11.88 18.34 5.08
CA MET A 69 10.91 17.37 5.59
C MET A 69 9.48 17.87 5.46
N GLU A 70 9.20 19.08 5.89
CA GLU A 70 7.85 19.66 5.84
C GLU A 70 7.41 19.97 4.39
N ASN A 71 8.34 20.24 3.49
CA ASN A 71 8.04 20.37 2.07
C ASN A 71 7.58 19.04 1.45
N VAL A 72 8.14 17.90 1.89
CA VAL A 72 7.65 16.57 1.48
C VAL A 72 6.24 16.33 2.01
N ARG A 73 5.92 16.74 3.25
CA ARG A 73 4.55 16.66 3.78
C ARG A 73 3.55 17.42 2.90
N LYS A 74 3.88 18.65 2.51
CA LYS A 74 3.08 19.46 1.56
C LYS A 74 2.95 18.79 0.19
N GLN A 75 4.03 18.20 -0.29
CA GLN A 75 4.05 17.48 -1.57
C GLN A 75 3.15 16.23 -1.53
N ALA A 76 3.26 15.43 -0.48
CA ALA A 76 2.41 14.26 -0.27
C ALA A 76 0.93 14.65 -0.13
N SER A 77 0.62 15.78 0.52
CA SER A 77 -0.77 16.26 0.61
C SER A 77 -1.35 16.60 -0.75
N ARG A 78 -0.58 17.23 -1.62
CA ARG A 78 -1.01 17.50 -3.00
C ARG A 78 -1.14 16.23 -3.83
N PHE A 79 -0.26 15.27 -3.60
CA PHE A 79 -0.25 13.99 -4.32
C PHE A 79 -1.54 13.18 -4.14
N ILE A 80 -2.14 13.22 -2.97
CA ILE A 80 -3.42 12.54 -2.69
C ILE A 80 -4.60 13.52 -2.61
N ASN A 81 -4.40 14.78 -2.99
CA ASN A 81 -5.39 15.84 -2.91
C ASN A 81 -6.00 16.03 -1.51
N ALA A 82 -5.18 15.95 -0.46
CA ALA A 82 -5.59 16.32 0.89
C ALA A 82 -5.80 17.85 0.97
N ARG A 83 -6.69 18.28 1.85
CA ARG A 83 -7.03 19.69 2.02
C ARG A 83 -5.89 20.51 2.62
N SER A 84 -5.11 19.88 3.50
CA SER A 84 -3.98 20.49 4.20
C SER A 84 -2.87 19.45 4.41
N ALA A 85 -1.62 19.93 4.46
CA ALA A 85 -0.49 19.11 4.89
C ALA A 85 -0.61 18.64 6.34
N GLU A 86 -1.34 19.37 7.18
CA GLU A 86 -1.57 19.03 8.58
C GLU A 86 -2.49 17.82 8.77
N GLU A 87 -3.16 17.36 7.71
CA GLU A 87 -3.92 16.10 7.68
C GLU A 87 -3.04 14.85 7.49
N LEU A 88 -1.72 15.02 7.27
CA LEU A 88 -0.81 13.92 7.02
C LEU A 88 0.13 13.66 8.20
N VAL A 89 0.24 12.39 8.55
CA VAL A 89 1.18 11.87 9.55
C VAL A 89 2.21 11.00 8.83
N PHE A 90 3.50 11.23 9.08
CA PHE A 90 4.56 10.32 8.67
C PHE A 90 4.55 9.09 9.57
N VAL A 91 4.48 7.92 8.94
CA VAL A 91 4.51 6.61 9.60
C VAL A 91 5.56 5.73 8.94
N ARG A 92 5.92 4.61 9.55
CA ARG A 92 6.89 3.67 8.96
C ARG A 92 6.33 2.90 7.76
N GLY A 93 5.02 2.91 7.56
CA GLY A 93 4.32 2.24 6.47
C GLY A 93 2.84 2.03 6.81
N THR A 94 2.13 1.37 5.91
CA THR A 94 0.69 1.11 6.02
C THR A 94 0.33 0.38 7.32
N THR A 95 1.10 -0.63 7.71
CA THR A 95 0.83 -1.39 8.95
C THR A 95 0.86 -0.50 10.17
N GLU A 96 1.85 0.38 10.32
CA GLU A 96 1.90 1.33 11.44
C GLU A 96 0.75 2.33 11.40
N GLY A 97 0.42 2.86 10.22
CA GLY A 97 -0.69 3.81 10.07
C GLY A 97 -2.03 3.21 10.52
N ILE A 98 -2.31 1.96 10.14
CA ILE A 98 -3.52 1.26 10.59
C ILE A 98 -3.49 1.01 12.11
N ASN A 99 -2.35 0.58 12.66
CA ASN A 99 -2.20 0.41 14.10
C ASN A 99 -2.36 1.72 14.87
N LEU A 100 -1.86 2.83 14.33
CA LEU A 100 -2.07 4.16 14.92
C LEU A 100 -3.57 4.48 15.01
N VAL A 101 -4.31 4.30 13.94
CA VAL A 101 -5.77 4.52 13.94
C VAL A 101 -6.46 3.59 14.94
N ALA A 102 -6.12 2.31 14.98
CA ALA A 102 -6.71 1.34 15.90
C ALA A 102 -6.43 1.68 17.37
N ASN A 103 -5.21 2.10 17.70
CA ASN A 103 -4.80 2.36 19.09
C ASN A 103 -5.10 3.79 19.57
N SER A 104 -5.25 4.75 18.66
CA SER A 104 -5.67 6.11 18.99
C SER A 104 -7.18 6.26 18.84
N TRP A 105 -7.67 6.47 17.62
CA TRP A 105 -9.09 6.64 17.35
C TRP A 105 -9.94 5.43 17.81
N GLY A 106 -9.50 4.22 17.51
CA GLY A 106 -10.24 2.99 17.83
C GLY A 106 -10.43 2.81 19.34
N THR A 107 -9.39 3.06 20.12
CA THR A 107 -9.45 2.93 21.58
C THR A 107 -10.50 3.85 22.21
N GLU A 108 -10.66 5.06 21.69
CA GLU A 108 -11.63 6.06 22.19
C GLU A 108 -13.05 5.83 21.68
N ASN A 109 -13.21 5.31 20.45
CA ASN A 109 -14.49 5.31 19.75
C ASN A 109 -15.16 3.92 19.64
N ILE A 110 -14.44 2.83 19.89
CA ILE A 110 -14.99 1.46 19.85
C ILE A 110 -15.31 1.01 21.27
N ARG A 111 -16.51 0.49 21.45
CA ARG A 111 -17.05 0.00 22.74
C ARG A 111 -17.60 -1.40 22.59
N ALA A 112 -17.89 -2.05 23.72
CA ALA A 112 -18.51 -3.37 23.74
C ALA A 112 -19.83 -3.36 22.97
N GLY A 113 -20.01 -4.37 22.11
CA GLY A 113 -21.16 -4.50 21.23
C GLY A 113 -21.12 -3.65 19.95
N ASP A 114 -20.11 -2.81 19.75
CA ASP A 114 -19.89 -2.16 18.46
C ASP A 114 -19.32 -3.14 17.43
N ASN A 115 -19.34 -2.79 16.16
CA ASN A 115 -18.74 -3.62 15.13
C ASN A 115 -17.91 -2.80 14.13
N ILE A 116 -16.94 -3.52 13.53
CA ILE A 116 -16.05 -3.06 12.47
C ILE A 116 -16.29 -3.97 11.28
N ILE A 117 -16.41 -3.38 10.08
CA ILE A 117 -16.57 -4.13 8.84
C ILE A 117 -15.25 -4.10 8.06
N ILE A 118 -14.77 -5.25 7.63
CA ILE A 118 -13.64 -5.44 6.72
C ILE A 118 -14.08 -6.33 5.55
N SER A 119 -13.21 -6.56 4.56
CA SER A 119 -13.47 -7.55 3.52
C SER A 119 -12.63 -8.82 3.69
N GLU A 120 -13.04 -9.89 3.03
CA GLU A 120 -12.33 -11.16 3.01
C GLU A 120 -11.02 -11.11 2.20
N MET A 121 -10.82 -10.07 1.38
CA MET A 121 -9.59 -9.87 0.59
C MET A 121 -8.51 -9.02 1.28
N GLU A 122 -8.73 -8.57 2.52
CA GLU A 122 -7.79 -7.65 3.18
C GLU A 122 -6.41 -8.28 3.40
N HIS A 123 -5.38 -7.44 3.27
CA HIS A 123 -4.04 -7.75 3.77
C HIS A 123 -4.07 -7.88 5.31
N HIS A 124 -3.22 -8.74 5.88
CA HIS A 124 -3.14 -8.93 7.34
C HIS A 124 -3.03 -7.62 8.13
N ALA A 125 -2.36 -6.60 7.58
CA ALA A 125 -2.25 -5.28 8.21
C ALA A 125 -3.62 -4.59 8.42
N ASN A 126 -4.64 -4.94 7.63
CA ASN A 126 -6.00 -4.42 7.73
C ASN A 126 -7.00 -5.46 8.28
N ILE A 127 -6.51 -6.49 8.93
CA ILE A 127 -7.29 -7.51 9.66
C ILE A 127 -6.86 -7.54 11.13
N VAL A 128 -5.59 -7.84 11.37
CA VAL A 128 -5.06 -8.15 12.70
C VAL A 128 -5.22 -7.00 13.70
N PRO A 129 -4.93 -5.73 13.37
CA PRO A 129 -5.16 -4.63 14.31
C PRO A 129 -6.62 -4.51 14.75
N TRP A 130 -7.56 -4.79 13.84
CA TRP A 130 -8.99 -4.74 14.14
C TRP A 130 -9.43 -5.93 14.98
N GLN A 131 -8.92 -7.13 14.75
CA GLN A 131 -9.15 -8.29 15.61
C GLN A 131 -8.67 -8.01 17.05
N MET A 132 -7.44 -7.47 17.18
CA MET A 132 -6.88 -7.10 18.49
C MET A 132 -7.71 -6.02 19.19
N LEU A 133 -8.21 -5.03 18.46
CA LEU A 133 -9.07 -3.98 19.02
C LEU A 133 -10.43 -4.54 19.46
N CYS A 134 -11.07 -5.34 18.61
CA CYS A 134 -12.36 -5.98 18.92
C CYS A 134 -12.26 -6.88 20.15
N GLU A 135 -11.20 -7.68 20.27
CA GLU A 135 -10.95 -8.52 21.44
C GLU A 135 -10.84 -7.70 22.73
N ARG A 136 -10.03 -6.62 22.70
CA ARG A 136 -9.85 -5.74 23.88
C ARG A 136 -11.12 -5.01 24.28
N LYS A 137 -11.98 -4.66 23.32
CA LYS A 137 -13.15 -3.81 23.53
C LYS A 137 -14.46 -4.58 23.65
N GLY A 138 -14.47 -5.89 23.38
CA GLY A 138 -15.71 -6.67 23.29
C GLY A 138 -16.59 -6.27 22.09
N ALA A 139 -15.95 -5.89 20.99
CA ALA A 139 -16.59 -5.53 19.73
C ALA A 139 -16.57 -6.70 18.75
N GLU A 140 -17.36 -6.62 17.69
CA GLU A 140 -17.49 -7.63 16.65
C GLU A 140 -16.76 -7.22 15.37
N LEU A 141 -16.07 -8.16 14.72
CA LEU A 141 -15.54 -7.99 13.38
C LEU A 141 -16.48 -8.67 12.37
N ARG A 142 -16.99 -7.89 11.40
CA ARG A 142 -17.86 -8.38 10.32
C ARG A 142 -17.10 -8.36 9.01
N VAL A 143 -17.39 -9.32 8.14
CA VAL A 143 -16.62 -9.53 6.91
C VAL A 143 -17.53 -9.52 5.70
N ILE A 144 -17.16 -8.71 4.68
CA ILE A 144 -17.80 -8.70 3.38
C ILE A 144 -17.25 -9.89 2.59
N PRO A 145 -18.09 -10.83 2.15
CA PRO A 145 -17.64 -11.99 1.38
C PRO A 145 -17.35 -11.64 -0.07
N LEU A 146 -16.74 -12.59 -0.78
CA LEU A 146 -16.37 -12.47 -2.19
C LEU A 146 -17.34 -13.22 -3.11
N HIS A 147 -17.44 -12.73 -4.34
CA HIS A 147 -17.87 -13.53 -5.49
C HIS A 147 -16.73 -14.45 -5.98
N PRO A 148 -17.03 -15.53 -6.72
CA PRO A 148 -16.02 -16.43 -7.27
C PRO A 148 -14.98 -15.73 -8.16
N ASP A 149 -15.33 -14.63 -8.81
CA ASP A 149 -14.46 -13.82 -9.66
C ASP A 149 -13.49 -12.92 -8.86
N GLY A 150 -13.57 -12.90 -7.53
CA GLY A 150 -12.70 -12.10 -6.67
C GLY A 150 -13.16 -10.65 -6.47
N THR A 151 -14.40 -10.32 -6.84
CA THR A 151 -15.04 -9.05 -6.48
C THR A 151 -15.82 -9.18 -5.16
N LEU A 152 -16.07 -8.06 -4.47
CA LEU A 152 -16.84 -8.06 -3.23
C LEU A 152 -18.34 -8.26 -3.50
N ARG A 153 -19.01 -9.02 -2.64
CA ARG A 153 -20.48 -9.15 -2.63
C ARG A 153 -21.12 -7.90 -2.02
N LEU A 154 -21.17 -6.83 -2.80
CA LEU A 154 -21.69 -5.55 -2.33
C LEU A 154 -23.18 -5.61 -1.98
N GLU A 155 -23.93 -6.54 -2.57
CA GLU A 155 -25.32 -6.79 -2.22
C GLU A 155 -25.51 -7.24 -0.77
N THR A 156 -24.47 -7.78 -0.13
CA THR A 156 -24.50 -8.17 1.28
C THR A 156 -24.07 -7.04 2.21
N LEU A 157 -23.41 -6.01 1.70
CA LEU A 157 -22.79 -4.96 2.50
C LEU A 157 -23.81 -4.19 3.34
N ALA A 158 -24.95 -3.83 2.78
CA ALA A 158 -26.00 -3.08 3.49
C ALA A 158 -26.50 -3.83 4.74
N ALA A 159 -26.59 -5.16 4.67
CA ALA A 159 -27.01 -5.99 5.80
C ALA A 159 -25.96 -6.13 6.91
N LEU A 160 -24.70 -5.81 6.62
CA LEU A 160 -23.62 -5.82 7.62
C LEU A 160 -23.60 -4.56 8.48
N PHE A 161 -24.19 -3.44 7.99
CA PHE A 161 -24.30 -2.20 8.76
C PHE A 161 -25.50 -2.23 9.72
N ASP A 162 -25.29 -1.69 10.91
CA ASP A 162 -26.33 -1.38 11.90
C ASP A 162 -25.94 -0.15 12.72
N ASP A 163 -26.75 0.21 13.72
CA ASP A 163 -26.53 1.38 14.59
C ASP A 163 -25.27 1.27 15.44
N ARG A 164 -24.65 0.09 15.50
CA ARG A 164 -23.43 -0.20 16.26
C ARG A 164 -22.18 -0.26 15.37
N THR A 165 -22.33 -0.09 14.05
CA THR A 165 -21.19 -0.07 13.13
C THR A 165 -20.43 1.25 13.26
N ARG A 166 -19.12 1.18 13.59
CA ARG A 166 -18.27 2.35 13.81
C ARG A 166 -17.26 2.59 12.70
N LEU A 167 -16.82 1.53 12.06
CA LEU A 167 -15.75 1.61 11.05
C LEU A 167 -16.00 0.61 9.92
N LEU A 168 -15.75 1.09 8.70
CA LEU A 168 -15.48 0.28 7.51
C LEU A 168 -14.00 0.43 7.18
N ALA A 169 -13.21 -0.64 7.28
CA ALA A 169 -11.80 -0.66 6.93
C ALA A 169 -11.60 -1.55 5.70
N ILE A 170 -11.24 -0.94 4.56
CA ILE A 170 -11.31 -1.59 3.26
C ILE A 170 -10.07 -1.28 2.42
N THR A 171 -9.55 -2.27 1.70
CA THR A 171 -8.50 -2.06 0.71
C THR A 171 -9.03 -1.36 -0.54
N HIS A 172 -8.25 -0.42 -1.09
CA HIS A 172 -8.55 0.22 -2.36
C HIS A 172 -8.36 -0.76 -3.52
N VAL A 173 -7.19 -1.41 -3.54
CA VAL A 173 -6.83 -2.44 -4.52
C VAL A 173 -6.27 -3.66 -3.79
N SER A 174 -6.78 -4.83 -4.10
CA SER A 174 -6.30 -6.09 -3.51
C SER A 174 -4.86 -6.37 -3.90
N ASN A 175 -4.02 -6.67 -2.91
CA ASN A 175 -2.62 -7.06 -3.13
C ASN A 175 -2.44 -8.47 -3.72
N VAL A 176 -3.50 -9.25 -3.81
CA VAL A 176 -3.48 -10.60 -4.39
C VAL A 176 -4.22 -10.64 -5.72
N LEU A 177 -5.44 -10.12 -5.75
CA LEU A 177 -6.35 -10.26 -6.88
C LEU A 177 -6.28 -9.09 -7.87
N GLY A 178 -5.73 -7.95 -7.45
CA GLY A 178 -5.77 -6.71 -8.22
C GLY A 178 -7.17 -6.09 -8.34
N THR A 179 -8.14 -6.63 -7.63
CA THR A 179 -9.50 -6.09 -7.58
C THR A 179 -9.47 -4.66 -7.06
N GLU A 180 -9.96 -3.72 -7.84
CA GLU A 180 -10.22 -2.35 -7.41
C GLU A 180 -11.63 -2.26 -6.83
N ASN A 181 -11.75 -1.87 -5.58
CA ASN A 181 -13.04 -1.79 -4.91
C ASN A 181 -13.78 -0.49 -5.23
N PRO A 182 -15.11 -0.50 -5.39
CA PRO A 182 -15.92 0.68 -5.70
C PRO A 182 -16.11 1.54 -4.45
N LEU A 183 -15.04 2.19 -4.01
CA LEU A 183 -14.99 2.96 -2.76
C LEU A 183 -16.06 4.05 -2.65
N PRO A 184 -16.41 4.81 -3.71
CA PRO A 184 -17.43 5.86 -3.59
C PRO A 184 -18.76 5.32 -3.07
N ASP A 185 -19.24 4.19 -3.60
CA ASP A 185 -20.52 3.59 -3.20
C ASP A 185 -20.44 3.01 -1.78
N MET A 186 -19.31 2.35 -1.45
CA MET A 186 -19.08 1.79 -0.12
C MET A 186 -18.98 2.88 0.95
N ILE A 187 -18.31 3.99 0.66
CA ILE A 187 -18.17 5.14 1.56
C ILE A 187 -19.50 5.83 1.76
N ALA A 188 -20.29 6.03 0.69
CA ALA A 188 -21.61 6.60 0.77
C ALA A 188 -22.53 5.79 1.68
N LEU A 189 -22.49 4.46 1.60
CA LEU A 189 -23.25 3.57 2.48
C LEU A 189 -22.78 3.67 3.94
N ALA A 190 -21.48 3.68 4.18
CA ALA A 190 -20.93 3.87 5.52
C ALA A 190 -21.39 5.20 6.16
N ARG A 191 -21.43 6.27 5.37
CA ARG A 191 -21.92 7.60 5.81
C ARG A 191 -23.38 7.56 6.25
N GLN A 192 -24.24 6.82 5.55
CA GLN A 192 -25.65 6.68 5.93
C GLN A 192 -25.81 6.08 7.34
N HIS A 193 -24.88 5.24 7.77
CA HIS A 193 -24.86 4.62 9.09
C HIS A 193 -23.97 5.35 10.11
N GLY A 194 -23.40 6.49 9.75
CA GLY A 194 -22.50 7.25 10.64
C GLY A 194 -21.14 6.59 10.91
N ALA A 195 -20.81 5.54 10.17
CA ALA A 195 -19.53 4.83 10.30
C ALA A 195 -18.40 5.63 9.66
N LYS A 196 -17.21 5.57 10.26
CA LYS A 196 -15.97 6.09 9.68
C LYS A 196 -15.43 5.11 8.65
N VAL A 197 -14.59 5.60 7.73
CA VAL A 197 -13.98 4.78 6.68
C VAL A 197 -12.48 4.95 6.67
N LEU A 198 -11.78 3.81 6.81
CA LEU A 198 -10.34 3.71 6.57
C LEU A 198 -10.12 2.97 5.25
N VAL A 199 -9.30 3.56 4.39
CA VAL A 199 -8.89 2.98 3.11
C VAL A 199 -7.42 2.59 3.17
N ASP A 200 -7.12 1.31 2.96
CA ASP A 200 -5.77 0.82 2.70
C ASP A 200 -5.45 1.04 1.22
N GLY A 201 -4.65 2.07 0.95
CA GLY A 201 -4.24 2.47 -0.39
C GLY A 201 -2.88 1.93 -0.83
N ALA A 202 -2.32 0.96 -0.10
CA ALA A 202 -0.94 0.47 -0.33
C ALA A 202 -0.68 -0.01 -1.76
N GLN A 203 -1.68 -0.59 -2.43
CA GLN A 203 -1.58 -1.06 -3.82
C GLN A 203 -2.13 -0.07 -4.85
N ALA A 204 -2.76 1.02 -4.44
CA ALA A 204 -3.44 1.93 -5.36
C ALA A 204 -2.54 3.08 -5.84
N VAL A 205 -1.80 3.71 -4.93
CA VAL A 205 -1.10 4.99 -5.17
C VAL A 205 0.00 4.92 -6.23
N MET A 206 0.50 3.74 -6.56
CA MET A 206 1.50 3.55 -7.61
C MET A 206 0.87 3.43 -9.01
N HIS A 207 -0.42 3.12 -9.10
CA HIS A 207 -1.10 2.78 -10.36
C HIS A 207 -1.98 3.91 -10.91
N HIS A 208 -2.56 4.71 -10.03
CA HIS A 208 -3.42 5.83 -10.43
C HIS A 208 -3.46 6.94 -9.39
N ALA A 209 -3.96 8.11 -9.80
CA ALA A 209 -4.14 9.24 -8.90
C ALA A 209 -5.21 8.93 -7.84
N VAL A 210 -4.97 9.39 -6.63
CA VAL A 210 -5.88 9.26 -5.50
C VAL A 210 -6.36 10.65 -5.08
N ASP A 211 -7.66 10.81 -4.88
CA ASP A 211 -8.30 12.04 -4.41
C ASP A 211 -9.10 11.75 -3.13
N VAL A 212 -8.47 11.98 -1.98
CA VAL A 212 -9.09 11.69 -0.69
C VAL A 212 -10.26 12.62 -0.36
N GLN A 213 -10.32 13.82 -0.97
CA GLN A 213 -11.46 14.72 -0.84
C GLN A 213 -12.66 14.21 -1.62
N ALA A 214 -12.45 13.77 -2.87
CA ALA A 214 -13.50 13.19 -3.70
C ALA A 214 -14.02 11.86 -3.14
N LEU A 215 -13.12 11.02 -2.61
CA LEU A 215 -13.49 9.76 -1.92
C LEU A 215 -14.28 10.02 -0.63
N ASP A 216 -14.03 11.13 0.04
CA ASP A 216 -14.61 11.46 1.35
C ASP A 216 -14.33 10.40 2.43
N CYS A 217 -13.18 9.69 2.34
CA CYS A 217 -12.74 8.78 3.38
C CYS A 217 -12.23 9.55 4.62
N ASP A 218 -12.24 8.90 5.78
CA ASP A 218 -11.78 9.51 7.03
C ASP A 218 -10.28 9.29 7.25
N PHE A 219 -9.78 8.14 6.79
CA PHE A 219 -8.40 7.72 6.87
C PHE A 219 -7.97 7.11 5.52
N TYR A 220 -6.77 7.43 5.09
CA TYR A 220 -6.14 6.81 3.91
C TYR A 220 -4.68 6.54 4.21
N VAL A 221 -4.19 5.33 3.94
CA VAL A 221 -2.83 4.93 4.33
C VAL A 221 -2.10 4.25 3.18
N PHE A 222 -0.81 4.56 3.02
CA PHE A 222 0.05 3.88 2.06
C PHE A 222 1.52 3.87 2.48
N SER A 223 2.32 3.02 1.85
CA SER A 223 3.74 2.83 2.11
C SER A 223 4.60 3.36 0.97
N GLY A 224 5.71 4.02 1.30
CA GLY A 224 6.62 4.57 0.31
C GLY A 224 7.32 3.51 -0.55
N HIS A 225 7.68 2.35 0.03
CA HIS A 225 8.41 1.31 -0.69
C HIS A 225 7.64 0.66 -1.84
N LYS A 226 6.32 0.80 -1.90
CA LYS A 226 5.49 0.37 -3.02
C LYS A 226 5.30 1.48 -4.07
N LEU A 227 5.54 2.73 -3.68
CA LEU A 227 5.50 3.91 -4.55
C LEU A 227 6.91 4.28 -5.05
N TYR A 228 7.76 3.31 -5.33
CA TYR A 228 9.15 3.51 -5.81
C TYR A 228 10.06 4.25 -4.82
N GLY A 229 9.60 4.48 -3.59
CA GLY A 229 10.29 5.17 -2.52
C GLY A 229 11.02 4.22 -1.54
N PRO A 230 11.67 4.76 -0.50
CA PRO A 230 12.37 3.97 0.50
C PRO A 230 11.44 3.10 1.35
N THR A 231 12.00 2.06 1.96
CA THR A 231 11.37 1.33 3.07
C THR A 231 11.32 2.17 4.34
N GLY A 232 10.49 1.78 5.30
CA GLY A 232 10.44 2.45 6.61
C GLY A 232 9.84 3.84 6.62
N ILE A 233 9.09 4.19 5.58
CA ILE A 233 8.35 5.44 5.46
C ILE A 233 6.99 5.20 4.78
N GLY A 234 5.97 5.90 5.23
CA GLY A 234 4.63 5.90 4.66
C GLY A 234 3.85 7.11 5.12
N ILE A 235 2.64 7.22 4.64
CA ILE A 235 1.73 8.31 4.92
C ILE A 235 0.43 7.75 5.49
N LEU A 236 -0.03 8.35 6.59
CA LEU A 236 -1.40 8.25 7.07
C LEU A 236 -2.08 9.61 6.88
N TYR A 237 -3.10 9.64 6.03
CA TYR A 237 -4.04 10.76 5.94
C TYR A 237 -5.17 10.56 6.94
N VAL A 238 -5.53 11.63 7.66
CA VAL A 238 -6.70 11.68 8.53
C VAL A 238 -7.40 13.00 8.32
N LYS A 239 -8.73 12.99 8.17
CA LYS A 239 -9.51 14.24 8.18
C LYS A 239 -9.18 15.10 9.39
N GLU A 240 -8.96 16.39 9.18
CA GLU A 240 -8.49 17.32 10.22
C GLU A 240 -9.31 17.24 11.52
N ALA A 241 -10.64 17.25 11.41
CA ALA A 241 -11.50 17.19 12.59
C ALA A 241 -11.26 15.94 13.46
N LEU A 242 -11.05 14.77 12.83
CA LEU A 242 -10.73 13.55 13.55
C LEU A 242 -9.32 13.57 14.14
N LEU A 243 -8.37 14.09 13.37
CA LEU A 243 -6.96 14.12 13.77
C LEU A 243 -6.77 15.01 15.01
N GLN A 244 -7.52 16.10 15.13
CA GLN A 244 -7.47 16.98 16.30
C GLN A 244 -8.02 16.32 17.57
N GLU A 245 -9.02 15.44 17.44
CA GLU A 245 -9.65 14.74 18.56
C GLU A 245 -8.88 13.48 19.01
N MET A 246 -8.06 12.91 18.13
CA MET A 246 -7.33 11.67 18.40
C MET A 246 -6.25 11.88 19.46
N PRO A 247 -6.19 11.04 20.50
CA PRO A 247 -5.10 11.07 21.47
C PRO A 247 -3.79 10.54 20.85
N PRO A 248 -2.62 10.92 21.39
CA PRO A 248 -1.36 10.28 21.00
C PRO A 248 -1.39 8.78 21.34
N TRP A 249 -0.65 7.98 20.59
CA TRP A 249 -0.54 6.53 20.84
C TRP A 249 0.88 6.09 21.24
N GLU A 250 1.90 6.78 20.74
CA GLU A 250 3.29 6.64 21.17
C GLU A 250 3.71 7.88 21.90
N GLY A 251 4.41 7.73 23.02
CA GLY A 251 4.93 8.82 23.83
C GLY A 251 6.45 8.93 23.76
N GLY A 252 6.95 10.16 23.77
CA GLY A 252 8.40 10.42 23.77
C GLY A 252 8.75 11.87 23.47
N GLY A 253 9.92 12.10 22.90
CA GLY A 253 10.33 13.42 22.44
C GLY A 253 9.58 13.85 21.18
N SER A 254 9.65 15.11 20.84
CA SER A 254 9.07 15.77 19.66
C SER A 254 7.54 15.91 19.65
N MET A 255 6.79 14.95 20.19
CA MET A 255 5.33 14.91 20.15
C MET A 255 4.65 15.62 21.33
N ILE A 256 5.41 16.25 22.19
CA ILE A 256 4.96 16.95 23.41
C ILE A 256 5.07 18.48 23.27
N SER A 257 4.25 19.19 24.02
CA SER A 257 4.39 20.62 24.22
C SER A 257 5.13 20.90 25.54
N THR A 258 4.66 20.32 26.66
CA THR A 258 5.33 20.42 27.97
C THR A 258 5.35 19.07 28.68
N VAL A 259 6.37 18.82 29.46
CA VAL A 259 6.48 17.65 30.36
C VAL A 259 6.79 18.12 31.77
N SER A 260 6.00 17.68 32.75
CA SER A 260 6.22 17.93 34.15
C SER A 260 6.02 16.65 34.95
N LEU A 261 6.94 16.35 35.87
CA LEU A 261 6.82 15.19 36.75
C LEU A 261 5.65 15.30 37.73
N THR A 262 5.20 16.54 38.01
CA THR A 262 4.13 16.81 38.98
C THR A 262 2.78 17.18 38.35
N GLN A 263 2.80 17.76 37.12
CA GLN A 263 1.60 18.27 36.46
C GLN A 263 1.24 17.43 35.22
N GLY A 264 2.07 16.44 34.86
CA GLY A 264 1.86 15.59 33.68
C GLY A 264 2.38 16.21 32.39
N THR A 265 1.89 15.72 31.29
CA THR A 265 2.38 16.06 29.93
C THR A 265 1.26 16.66 29.10
N THR A 266 1.58 17.69 28.33
CA THR A 266 0.73 18.24 27.29
C THR A 266 1.31 17.93 25.90
N TRP A 267 0.43 17.78 24.91
CA TRP A 267 0.79 17.26 23.60
C TRP A 267 1.02 18.38 22.58
N ALA A 268 1.87 18.11 21.61
CA ALA A 268 2.00 18.94 20.42
C ALA A 268 0.68 18.94 19.62
N LYS A 269 0.53 19.91 18.72
CA LYS A 269 -0.57 19.91 17.75
C LYS A 269 -0.42 18.71 16.79
N ALA A 270 -1.54 18.21 16.25
CA ALA A 270 -1.49 17.32 15.12
C ALA A 270 -0.91 18.05 13.89
N PRO A 271 -0.18 17.38 12.99
CA PRO A 271 0.13 15.93 12.99
C PRO A 271 1.30 15.52 13.90
N TRP A 272 2.11 16.46 14.40
CA TRP A 272 3.35 16.19 15.15
C TRP A 272 3.11 15.43 16.47
N ARG A 273 1.91 15.51 17.03
CA ARG A 273 1.46 14.68 18.16
C ARG A 273 1.62 13.17 17.91
N PHE A 274 1.59 12.76 16.65
CA PHE A 274 1.64 11.34 16.24
C PHE A 274 3.02 10.92 15.74
N GLU A 275 4.02 11.80 15.81
CA GLU A 275 5.37 11.57 15.29
C GLU A 275 6.39 11.62 16.44
N ALA A 276 6.39 10.57 17.28
CA ALA A 276 7.27 10.47 18.44
C ALA A 276 8.72 10.17 18.03
N GLY A 277 9.67 10.87 18.66
CA GLY A 277 11.10 10.66 18.45
C GLY A 277 11.64 11.29 17.17
N THR A 278 12.90 10.98 16.86
CA THR A 278 13.53 11.43 15.61
C THR A 278 12.94 10.69 14.43
N PRO A 279 12.39 11.39 13.41
CA PRO A 279 11.76 10.75 12.27
C PRO A 279 12.80 10.13 11.32
N ASN A 280 12.34 9.27 10.42
CA ASN A 280 13.12 8.76 9.29
C ASN A 280 13.27 9.86 8.22
N THR A 281 14.08 10.88 8.49
CA THR A 281 14.19 12.05 7.62
C THR A 281 14.72 11.69 6.23
N GLY A 282 15.74 10.82 6.15
CA GLY A 282 16.27 10.33 4.87
C GLY A 282 15.18 9.63 4.03
N GLY A 283 14.40 8.76 4.67
CA GLY A 283 13.28 8.09 4.01
C GLY A 283 12.17 9.07 3.56
N ILE A 284 11.91 10.12 4.33
CA ILE A 284 10.96 11.19 3.95
C ILE A 284 11.45 11.90 2.69
N ILE A 285 12.73 12.27 2.61
CA ILE A 285 13.33 12.91 1.43
C ILE A 285 13.23 11.98 0.21
N GLY A 286 13.55 10.69 0.39
CA GLY A 286 13.40 9.69 -0.67
C GLY A 286 11.97 9.52 -1.14
N LEU A 287 10.98 9.56 -0.23
CA LEU A 287 9.56 9.53 -0.58
C LEU A 287 9.17 10.76 -1.41
N GLY A 288 9.65 11.94 -1.06
CA GLY A 288 9.45 13.16 -1.85
C GLY A 288 9.96 13.01 -3.27
N ALA A 289 11.17 12.48 -3.43
CA ALA A 289 11.75 12.22 -4.76
C ALA A 289 10.93 11.18 -5.56
N ALA A 290 10.37 10.16 -4.90
CA ALA A 290 9.50 9.19 -5.56
C ALA A 290 8.19 9.81 -6.04
N ILE A 291 7.56 10.68 -5.24
CA ILE A 291 6.35 11.42 -5.63
C ILE A 291 6.65 12.34 -6.82
N ASP A 292 7.76 13.07 -6.81
CA ASP A 292 8.19 13.92 -7.94
C ASP A 292 8.39 13.08 -9.21
N TYR A 293 9.04 11.93 -9.08
CA TYR A 293 9.32 11.04 -10.20
C TYR A 293 8.03 10.57 -10.88
N VAL A 294 7.08 9.99 -10.14
CA VAL A 294 5.81 9.50 -10.72
C VAL A 294 4.94 10.64 -11.24
N THR A 295 4.94 11.79 -10.55
CA THR A 295 4.20 12.98 -10.98
C THR A 295 4.75 13.53 -12.29
N SER A 296 6.07 13.55 -12.46
CA SER A 296 6.73 14.03 -13.70
C SER A 296 6.43 13.14 -14.90
N LEU A 297 6.25 11.84 -14.70
CA LEU A 297 5.84 10.90 -15.74
C LEU A 297 4.34 11.01 -16.06
N GLY A 298 3.54 11.35 -15.05
CA GLY A 298 2.08 11.42 -15.12
C GLY A 298 1.43 10.09 -14.75
N LEU A 299 0.70 10.07 -13.64
CA LEU A 299 0.04 8.86 -13.14
C LEU A 299 -0.97 8.28 -14.14
N ASP A 300 -1.68 9.14 -14.90
CA ASP A 300 -2.61 8.68 -15.94
C ASP A 300 -1.87 7.89 -17.03
N LYS A 301 -0.70 8.38 -17.46
CA LYS A 301 0.12 7.69 -18.49
C LYS A 301 0.70 6.38 -17.97
N ILE A 302 1.09 6.36 -16.68
CA ILE A 302 1.54 5.13 -16.01
C ILE A 302 0.39 4.12 -15.98
N GLY A 303 -0.78 4.54 -15.52
CA GLY A 303 -1.98 3.70 -15.43
C GLY A 303 -2.41 3.14 -16.79
N ASP A 304 -2.45 3.98 -17.84
CA ASP A 304 -2.79 3.56 -19.21
C ASP A 304 -1.80 2.51 -19.73
N TYR A 305 -0.50 2.72 -19.51
CA TYR A 305 0.52 1.75 -19.90
C TYR A 305 0.39 0.43 -19.16
N GLU A 306 0.23 0.47 -17.84
CA GLU A 306 0.10 -0.72 -17.01
C GLU A 306 -1.19 -1.50 -17.34
N GLN A 307 -2.30 -0.81 -17.64
CA GLN A 307 -3.55 -1.45 -18.09
C GLN A 307 -3.38 -2.15 -19.45
N MET A 308 -2.66 -1.53 -20.39
CA MET A 308 -2.35 -2.16 -21.67
C MET A 308 -1.50 -3.42 -21.45
N LEU A 309 -0.46 -3.34 -20.63
CA LEU A 309 0.41 -4.47 -20.32
C LEU A 309 -0.33 -5.58 -19.57
N MET A 310 -1.25 -5.21 -18.66
CA MET A 310 -2.08 -6.16 -17.92
C MET A 310 -2.98 -6.97 -18.85
N ARG A 311 -3.67 -6.31 -19.77
CA ARG A 311 -4.49 -7.02 -20.78
C ARG A 311 -3.66 -8.00 -21.58
N TYR A 312 -2.52 -7.54 -22.10
CA TYR A 312 -1.59 -8.40 -22.81
C TYR A 312 -1.15 -9.60 -21.97
N ALA A 313 -0.77 -9.36 -20.70
CA ALA A 313 -0.32 -10.43 -19.81
C ALA A 313 -1.41 -11.47 -19.55
N LEU A 314 -2.65 -11.07 -19.33
CA LEU A 314 -3.77 -11.99 -19.11
C LEU A 314 -4.06 -12.81 -20.36
N GLU A 315 -4.11 -12.19 -21.55
CA GLU A 315 -4.32 -12.87 -22.82
C GLU A 315 -3.22 -13.93 -23.11
N GLN A 316 -1.96 -13.61 -22.81
CA GLN A 316 -0.85 -14.54 -23.00
C GLN A 316 -0.84 -15.66 -21.95
N LEU A 317 -1.14 -15.35 -20.69
CA LEU A 317 -1.20 -16.36 -19.62
C LEU A 317 -2.33 -17.37 -19.82
N GLU A 318 -3.47 -16.97 -20.37
CA GLU A 318 -4.58 -17.88 -20.71
C GLU A 318 -4.17 -18.98 -21.72
N GLN A 319 -3.09 -18.78 -22.48
CA GLN A 319 -2.55 -19.78 -23.41
C GLN A 319 -1.71 -20.86 -22.69
N VAL A 320 -1.33 -20.66 -21.43
CA VAL A 320 -0.53 -21.63 -20.68
C VAL A 320 -1.43 -22.80 -20.26
N PRO A 321 -1.07 -24.05 -20.60
CA PRO A 321 -1.88 -25.20 -20.21
C PRO A 321 -2.00 -25.33 -18.69
N ASP A 322 -3.19 -25.72 -18.23
CA ASP A 322 -3.51 -25.97 -16.82
C ASP A 322 -3.25 -24.78 -15.87
N ILE A 323 -3.16 -23.56 -16.40
CA ILE A 323 -3.09 -22.37 -15.54
C ILE A 323 -4.46 -22.07 -14.94
N THR A 324 -4.47 -21.71 -13.68
CA THR A 324 -5.64 -21.13 -12.99
C THR A 324 -5.32 -19.68 -12.64
N LEU A 325 -6.08 -18.72 -13.16
CA LEU A 325 -5.98 -17.31 -12.83
C LEU A 325 -7.03 -16.94 -11.79
N TYR A 326 -6.64 -16.23 -10.75
CA TYR A 326 -7.53 -15.75 -9.69
C TYR A 326 -7.74 -14.24 -9.80
N GLY A 327 -8.97 -13.78 -9.54
CA GLY A 327 -9.34 -12.37 -9.56
C GLY A 327 -10.12 -11.96 -10.82
N PRO A 328 -10.65 -10.73 -10.84
CA PRO A 328 -11.52 -10.24 -11.92
C PRO A 328 -10.76 -10.05 -13.23
N ALA A 329 -11.49 -10.05 -14.35
CA ALA A 329 -10.91 -9.77 -15.67
C ALA A 329 -10.28 -8.36 -15.73
N GLN A 330 -10.97 -7.36 -15.17
CA GLN A 330 -10.40 -6.03 -14.95
C GLN A 330 -9.71 -5.98 -13.59
N ARG A 331 -8.40 -5.75 -13.59
CA ARG A 331 -7.59 -5.71 -12.37
C ARG A 331 -6.43 -4.73 -12.51
N LEU A 332 -5.83 -4.36 -11.38
CA LEU A 332 -4.68 -3.48 -11.30
C LEU A 332 -3.46 -4.21 -10.76
N GLY A 333 -2.33 -4.03 -11.40
CA GLY A 333 -1.00 -4.31 -10.89
C GLY A 333 -0.63 -5.76 -10.66
N VAL A 334 -1.55 -6.66 -10.32
CA VAL A 334 -1.21 -8.03 -9.89
C VAL A 334 -2.00 -9.11 -10.62
N ILE A 335 -1.34 -10.26 -10.80
CA ILE A 335 -1.91 -11.48 -11.37
C ILE A 335 -1.57 -12.63 -10.44
N ALA A 336 -2.57 -13.14 -9.73
CA ALA A 336 -2.46 -14.35 -8.93
C ALA A 336 -2.81 -15.56 -9.78
N PHE A 337 -2.00 -16.63 -9.67
CA PHE A 337 -2.20 -17.84 -10.45
C PHE A 337 -1.63 -19.09 -9.78
N ASN A 338 -2.10 -20.25 -10.20
CA ASN A 338 -1.49 -21.56 -9.94
C ASN A 338 -1.37 -22.35 -11.25
N LEU A 339 -0.42 -23.28 -11.32
CA LEU A 339 -0.14 -24.10 -12.48
C LEU A 339 -0.44 -25.57 -12.16
N GLY A 340 -1.54 -26.09 -12.69
CA GLY A 340 -2.00 -27.46 -12.47
C GLY A 340 -2.08 -27.80 -10.97
N LYS A 341 -1.50 -28.92 -10.59
CA LYS A 341 -1.42 -29.40 -9.20
C LYS A 341 -0.08 -29.09 -8.53
N HIS A 342 0.80 -28.36 -9.21
CA HIS A 342 2.14 -28.08 -8.72
C HIS A 342 2.09 -27.07 -7.57
N HIS A 343 2.95 -27.28 -6.58
CA HIS A 343 3.02 -26.36 -5.46
C HIS A 343 3.56 -25.00 -5.93
N ALA A 344 2.97 -23.91 -5.47
CA ALA A 344 3.37 -22.55 -5.88
C ALA A 344 4.87 -22.27 -5.67
N TYR A 345 5.46 -22.80 -4.59
CA TYR A 345 6.89 -22.67 -4.33
C TYR A 345 7.77 -23.32 -5.40
N ASP A 346 7.38 -24.50 -5.90
CA ASP A 346 8.15 -25.19 -6.94
C ASP A 346 8.10 -24.38 -8.23
N VAL A 347 6.92 -23.88 -8.61
CA VAL A 347 6.75 -23.02 -9.79
C VAL A 347 7.60 -21.75 -9.66
N GLY A 348 7.56 -21.08 -8.52
CA GLY A 348 8.36 -19.88 -8.27
C GLY A 348 9.86 -20.15 -8.30
N SER A 349 10.32 -21.27 -7.76
CA SER A 349 11.72 -21.68 -7.79
C SER A 349 12.23 -21.94 -9.21
N PHE A 350 11.43 -22.59 -10.05
CA PHE A 350 11.77 -22.76 -11.47
C PHE A 350 11.82 -21.43 -12.21
N LEU A 351 10.87 -20.51 -11.94
CA LEU A 351 10.87 -19.18 -12.57
C LEU A 351 12.12 -18.37 -12.16
N ASP A 352 12.55 -18.46 -10.91
CA ASP A 352 13.79 -17.83 -10.45
C ASP A 352 15.02 -18.31 -11.21
N ASN A 353 15.10 -19.63 -11.49
CA ASN A 353 16.14 -20.19 -12.36
C ASN A 353 16.12 -19.64 -13.79
N TYR A 354 14.99 -19.11 -14.24
CA TYR A 354 14.84 -18.44 -15.54
C TYR A 354 15.02 -16.91 -15.47
N GLY A 355 15.49 -16.38 -14.32
CA GLY A 355 15.68 -14.96 -14.10
C GLY A 355 14.38 -14.18 -13.92
N ILE A 356 13.28 -14.86 -13.57
CA ILE A 356 11.95 -14.26 -13.40
C ILE A 356 11.58 -14.26 -11.93
N ALA A 357 11.52 -13.06 -11.33
CA ALA A 357 11.17 -12.88 -9.93
C ALA A 357 9.66 -12.71 -9.77
N VAL A 358 9.01 -13.71 -9.18
CA VAL A 358 7.61 -13.67 -8.75
C VAL A 358 7.52 -13.98 -7.26
N ARG A 359 6.40 -13.67 -6.64
CA ARG A 359 6.14 -14.06 -5.26
C ARG A 359 5.30 -15.32 -5.19
N THR A 360 5.56 -16.14 -4.17
CA THR A 360 4.77 -17.33 -3.85
C THR A 360 4.37 -17.35 -2.38
N GLY A 361 3.23 -17.95 -2.07
CA GLY A 361 2.75 -18.10 -0.71
C GLY A 361 1.34 -17.56 -0.49
N HIS A 362 1.05 -17.14 0.74
CA HIS A 362 -0.28 -16.61 1.12
C HIS A 362 -0.40 -15.07 0.95
N HIS A 363 0.65 -14.38 0.54
CA HIS A 363 0.68 -12.94 0.24
C HIS A 363 0.14 -12.04 1.38
N CYS A 364 0.33 -12.45 2.63
CA CYS A 364 -0.26 -11.79 3.81
C CYS A 364 -1.79 -11.66 3.72
N ALA A 365 -2.47 -12.64 3.13
CA ALA A 365 -3.92 -12.72 2.94
C ALA A 365 -4.41 -14.16 3.14
N MET A 366 -4.11 -14.76 4.30
CA MET A 366 -4.48 -16.15 4.60
C MET A 366 -5.98 -16.41 4.50
N PRO A 367 -6.90 -15.51 4.95
CA PRO A 367 -8.33 -15.73 4.77
C PRO A 367 -8.74 -15.88 3.30
N LEU A 368 -8.11 -15.11 2.41
CA LEU A 368 -8.35 -15.20 0.98
C LEU A 368 -7.88 -16.54 0.39
N MET A 369 -6.73 -17.06 0.84
CA MET A 369 -6.26 -18.41 0.46
C MET A 369 -7.26 -19.49 0.91
N ALA A 370 -7.76 -19.36 2.13
CA ALA A 370 -8.77 -20.27 2.69
C ALA A 370 -10.08 -20.21 1.88
N TRP A 371 -10.51 -19.02 1.48
CA TRP A 371 -11.70 -18.82 0.66
C TRP A 371 -11.60 -19.52 -0.70
N TYR A 372 -10.44 -19.44 -1.37
CA TYR A 372 -10.18 -20.16 -2.62
C TYR A 372 -9.86 -21.65 -2.43
N GLY A 373 -9.69 -22.11 -1.19
CA GLY A 373 -9.35 -23.51 -0.88
C GLY A 373 -7.95 -23.93 -1.34
N VAL A 374 -7.00 -22.98 -1.40
CA VAL A 374 -5.62 -23.23 -1.80
C VAL A 374 -4.64 -22.87 -0.68
N PRO A 375 -3.52 -23.60 -0.52
CA PRO A 375 -2.54 -23.29 0.51
C PRO A 375 -1.68 -22.07 0.16
N ALA A 376 -1.49 -21.81 -1.13
CA ALA A 376 -0.63 -20.76 -1.67
C ALA A 376 -0.97 -20.45 -3.12
N MET A 377 -0.56 -19.29 -3.58
CA MET A 377 -0.59 -18.86 -4.98
C MET A 377 0.77 -18.34 -5.42
N CYS A 378 1.05 -18.41 -6.73
CA CYS A 378 2.02 -17.56 -7.37
C CYS A 378 1.39 -16.19 -7.63
N ARG A 379 2.18 -15.12 -7.58
CA ARG A 379 1.75 -13.77 -7.92
C ARG A 379 2.83 -13.08 -8.75
N ALA A 380 2.49 -12.73 -9.98
CA ALA A 380 3.24 -11.78 -10.78
C ALA A 380 2.64 -10.39 -10.59
N SER A 381 3.47 -9.36 -10.49
CA SER A 381 3.00 -7.98 -10.39
C SER A 381 3.75 -7.09 -11.37
N LEU A 382 2.97 -6.23 -12.04
CA LEU A 382 3.44 -5.32 -13.07
C LEU A 382 3.57 -3.91 -12.53
N ALA A 383 4.59 -3.20 -12.97
CA ALA A 383 4.83 -1.80 -12.69
C ALA A 383 5.22 -1.07 -13.97
N MET A 384 5.34 0.24 -13.91
CA MET A 384 5.63 1.11 -15.06
C MET A 384 6.91 0.76 -15.83
N TYR A 385 7.81 -0.01 -15.26
CA TYR A 385 9.07 -0.43 -15.89
C TYR A 385 9.02 -1.83 -16.51
N ASN A 386 7.93 -2.56 -16.39
CA ASN A 386 7.80 -3.90 -16.98
C ASN A 386 7.50 -3.81 -18.49
N THR A 387 7.84 -4.87 -19.24
CA THR A 387 7.73 -4.90 -20.68
C THR A 387 6.96 -6.12 -21.17
N HIS A 388 6.50 -6.09 -22.43
CA HIS A 388 5.91 -7.25 -23.10
C HIS A 388 6.87 -8.45 -23.13
N GLU A 389 8.18 -8.20 -23.35
CA GLU A 389 9.19 -9.27 -23.36
C GLU A 389 9.26 -9.99 -22.01
N GLU A 390 9.15 -9.28 -20.89
CA GLU A 390 9.13 -9.89 -19.55
C GLU A 390 7.88 -10.76 -19.36
N VAL A 391 6.74 -10.34 -19.90
CA VAL A 391 5.51 -11.15 -19.92
C VAL A 391 5.70 -12.40 -20.77
N ASP A 392 6.28 -12.27 -21.96
CA ASP A 392 6.55 -13.41 -22.85
C ASP A 392 7.48 -14.42 -22.20
N ARG A 393 8.49 -13.95 -21.49
CA ARG A 393 9.39 -14.80 -20.69
C ARG A 393 8.67 -15.54 -19.58
N LEU A 394 7.74 -14.88 -18.87
CA LEU A 394 6.91 -15.52 -17.85
C LEU A 394 6.08 -16.66 -18.44
N VAL A 395 5.40 -16.40 -19.56
CA VAL A 395 4.56 -17.38 -20.27
C VAL A 395 5.39 -18.56 -20.77
N ALA A 396 6.54 -18.30 -21.41
CA ALA A 396 7.47 -19.33 -21.87
C ALA A 396 8.02 -20.16 -20.69
N GLY A 397 8.36 -19.51 -19.58
CA GLY A 397 8.80 -20.17 -18.34
C GLY A 397 7.75 -21.11 -17.78
N LEU A 398 6.50 -20.64 -17.64
CA LEU A 398 5.38 -21.44 -17.14
C LEU A 398 5.06 -22.61 -18.07
N THR A 399 5.05 -22.39 -19.39
CA THR A 399 4.85 -23.47 -20.39
C THR A 399 5.94 -24.53 -20.29
N ARG A 400 7.19 -24.12 -20.09
CA ARG A 400 8.31 -25.05 -19.87
C ARG A 400 8.16 -25.85 -18.57
N ILE A 401 7.79 -25.18 -17.47
CA ILE A 401 7.55 -25.83 -16.18
C ILE A 401 6.44 -26.88 -16.30
N HIS A 402 5.32 -26.52 -16.95
CA HIS A 402 4.22 -27.44 -17.20
C HIS A 402 4.69 -28.71 -17.90
N ARG A 403 5.54 -28.60 -18.95
CA ARG A 403 6.11 -29.75 -19.66
C ARG A 403 7.09 -30.59 -18.83
N LEU A 404 7.79 -29.98 -17.89
CA LEU A 404 8.78 -30.66 -17.05
C LEU A 404 8.15 -31.42 -15.89
N LEU A 405 7.05 -30.89 -15.33
CA LEU A 405 6.41 -31.42 -14.14
C LEU A 405 5.13 -32.20 -14.43
N GLY A 406 4.52 -32.02 -15.60
CA GLY A 406 3.37 -32.77 -16.11
C GLY A 406 3.81 -34.01 -16.86
#